data_bb49774f59d1e1114a54c419ddf7b5fd
#
_entry.id   bb49774f59d1e1114a54c419ddf7b5fd
#
_cell.length_a   1.000
_cell.length_b   1.000
_cell.length_c   1.000
_cell.angle_alpha   90.00
_cell.angle_beta   90.00
_cell.angle_gamma   90.00
#
_symmetry.space_group_name_H-M   'P 1'
#
loop_
_entity.id
_entity.type
_entity.pdbx_description
1 polymer ?
#
loop_
_entity_poly.entity_id
_entity_poly.type
_entity_poly.pdbx_seq_one_letter_code
_entity_poly.pdbx_strand_id
1 'polypeptide(L)'
;MDELAKQLYAQMGATPVINAIGNMTMLGGSAPSPRVLEAMEVANRYYVDMDELLASSGRVIAAMLECEGALVTSGCSAAMLLGSVACMAGTDPEK
;
A
#
# COMPACT_ATOMS: atom_id res chain seq x y z
N MET A 1 -5.99 11.49 -20.81
CA MET A 1 -6.71 11.39 -19.53
C MET A 1 -8.19 11.13 -19.79
N ASP A 2 -8.75 10.24 -19.00
CA ASP A 2 -10.15 9.86 -19.04
C ASP A 2 -11.08 11.05 -18.74
N GLU A 3 -12.18 11.18 -19.48
CA GLU A 3 -13.14 12.28 -19.28
C GLU A 3 -13.79 12.24 -17.89
N LEU A 4 -14.03 11.03 -17.34
CA LEU A 4 -14.56 10.89 -15.99
C LEU A 4 -13.60 11.47 -14.95
N ALA A 5 -12.30 11.20 -15.07
CA ALA A 5 -11.29 11.73 -14.17
C ALA A 5 -11.22 13.26 -14.24
N LYS A 6 -11.29 13.83 -15.45
CA LYS A 6 -11.32 15.28 -15.62
C LYS A 6 -12.51 15.91 -14.93
N GLN A 7 -13.70 15.32 -15.07
CA GLN A 7 -14.91 15.80 -14.43
C GLN A 7 -14.83 15.74 -12.91
N LEU A 8 -14.32 14.61 -12.36
CA LEU A 8 -14.18 14.45 -10.92
C LEU A 8 -13.24 15.49 -10.31
N TYR A 9 -12.09 15.71 -10.93
CA TYR A 9 -11.14 16.70 -10.44
C TYR A 9 -11.66 18.12 -10.60
N ALA A 10 -12.35 18.42 -11.70
CA ALA A 10 -12.95 19.74 -11.92
C ALA A 10 -13.99 20.07 -10.86
N GLN A 11 -14.83 19.10 -10.46
CA GLN A 11 -15.81 19.28 -9.40
C GLN A 11 -15.19 19.62 -8.05
N MET A 12 -13.99 19.09 -7.78
CA MET A 12 -13.25 19.37 -6.55
C MET A 12 -12.37 20.61 -6.64
N GLY A 13 -12.29 21.24 -7.80
CA GLY A 13 -11.38 22.38 -8.02
C GLY A 13 -9.90 21.97 -8.12
N ALA A 14 -9.62 20.72 -8.44
CA ALA A 14 -8.26 20.20 -8.60
C ALA A 14 -7.89 20.12 -10.09
N THR A 15 -6.63 20.36 -10.38
CA THR A 15 -6.11 20.28 -11.74
C THR A 15 -5.29 19.00 -11.92
N PRO A 16 -5.66 18.10 -12.84
CA PRO A 16 -4.86 16.94 -13.15
C PRO A 16 -3.49 17.32 -13.72
N VAL A 17 -2.48 16.53 -13.41
CA VAL A 17 -1.09 16.77 -13.82
C VAL A 17 -0.60 15.62 -14.69
N ILE A 18 0.09 15.94 -15.77
CA ILE A 18 0.85 14.96 -16.55
C ILE A 18 2.18 14.78 -15.84
N ASN A 19 2.36 13.63 -15.17
CA ASN A 19 3.54 13.36 -14.36
C ASN A 19 4.68 12.83 -15.22
N ALA A 20 5.73 13.61 -15.37
CA ALA A 20 6.95 13.23 -16.07
C ALA A 20 8.17 13.06 -15.13
N ILE A 21 7.94 13.14 -13.82
CA ILE A 21 9.02 13.05 -12.82
C ILE A 21 9.15 11.65 -12.25
N GLY A 22 8.02 10.95 -12.08
CA GLY A 22 7.94 9.64 -11.44
C GLY A 22 7.11 9.69 -10.16
N ASN A 23 7.37 8.75 -9.26
CA ASN A 23 6.61 8.63 -8.01
C ASN A 23 7.00 9.72 -7.01
N MET A 24 6.09 10.65 -6.77
CA MET A 24 6.30 11.75 -5.82
C MET A 24 5.06 11.95 -4.95
N THR A 25 5.27 12.12 -3.66
CA THR A 25 4.18 12.33 -2.68
C THR A 25 3.30 13.52 -3.05
N MET A 26 3.88 14.60 -3.51
CA MET A 26 3.16 15.81 -3.94
C MET A 26 2.17 15.55 -5.07
N LEU A 27 2.41 14.51 -5.87
CA LEU A 27 1.59 14.13 -7.01
C LEU A 27 0.74 12.88 -6.74
N GLY A 28 0.62 12.46 -5.47
CA GLY A 28 -0.15 11.31 -5.07
C GLY A 28 0.65 10.02 -4.87
N GLY A 29 1.97 10.08 -5.04
CA GLY A 29 2.87 8.94 -4.85
C GLY A 29 2.98 8.08 -6.09
N SER A 30 2.18 7.03 -6.18
CA SER A 30 2.20 6.09 -7.31
C SER A 30 0.78 5.81 -7.82
N ALA A 31 0.71 5.35 -9.06
CA ALA A 31 -0.54 4.87 -9.65
C ALA A 31 -0.43 3.35 -9.81
N PRO A 32 -1.33 2.57 -9.19
CA PRO A 32 -1.31 1.12 -9.34
C PRO A 32 -1.60 0.68 -10.78
N SER A 33 -1.04 -0.47 -11.18
CA SER A 33 -1.35 -1.06 -12.48
C SER A 33 -2.81 -1.52 -12.54
N PRO A 34 -3.38 -1.71 -13.75
CA PRO A 34 -4.75 -2.22 -13.89
C PRO A 34 -4.96 -3.55 -13.17
N ARG A 35 -3.97 -4.43 -13.16
CA ARG A 35 -4.03 -5.72 -12.45
C ARG A 35 -4.17 -5.55 -10.93
N VAL A 36 -3.45 -4.59 -10.36
CA VAL A 36 -3.54 -4.28 -8.93
C VAL A 36 -4.90 -3.68 -8.60
N LEU A 37 -5.40 -2.75 -9.43
CA LEU A 37 -6.71 -2.13 -9.24
C LEU A 37 -7.83 -3.16 -9.30
N GLU A 38 -7.77 -4.13 -10.21
CA GLU A 38 -8.73 -5.23 -10.29
C GLU A 38 -8.73 -6.06 -9.01
N ALA A 39 -7.55 -6.41 -8.49
CA ALA A 39 -7.44 -7.15 -7.23
C ALA A 39 -8.03 -6.37 -6.06
N MET A 40 -7.79 -5.08 -5.99
CA MET A 40 -8.36 -4.19 -4.97
C MET A 40 -9.88 -4.13 -5.07
N GLU A 41 -10.42 -4.03 -6.27
CA GLU A 41 -11.87 -4.00 -6.51
C GLU A 41 -12.53 -5.28 -6.02
N VAL A 42 -11.97 -6.44 -6.36
CA VAL A 42 -12.47 -7.73 -5.89
C VAL A 42 -12.40 -7.84 -4.37
N ALA A 43 -11.26 -7.48 -3.77
CA ALA A 43 -11.06 -7.55 -2.32
C ALA A 43 -12.06 -6.67 -1.57
N ASN A 44 -12.40 -5.51 -2.11
CA ASN A 44 -13.33 -4.57 -1.47
C ASN A 44 -14.78 -5.07 -1.39
N ARG A 45 -15.10 -6.17 -2.06
CA ARG A 45 -16.46 -6.74 -2.04
C ARG A 45 -16.68 -7.71 -0.89
N TYR A 46 -15.63 -8.10 -0.17
CA TYR A 46 -15.68 -9.16 0.82
C TYR A 46 -15.05 -8.73 2.14
N TYR A 47 -15.52 -9.35 3.22
CA TYR A 47 -14.89 -9.25 4.52
C TYR A 47 -13.91 -10.41 4.70
N VAL A 48 -12.81 -10.16 5.39
CA VAL A 48 -11.77 -11.15 5.67
C VAL A 48 -11.22 -10.91 7.08
N ASP A 49 -10.78 -11.98 7.73
CA ASP A 49 -10.06 -11.84 8.99
C ASP A 49 -8.72 -11.15 8.74
N MET A 50 -8.54 -9.95 9.30
CA MET A 50 -7.36 -9.15 9.04
C MET A 50 -6.09 -9.73 9.64
N ASP A 51 -6.18 -10.40 10.80
CA ASP A 51 -5.00 -11.05 11.39
C ASP A 51 -4.52 -12.20 10.50
N GLU A 52 -5.45 -12.98 10.00
CA GLU A 52 -5.14 -14.07 9.06
C GLU A 52 -4.57 -13.52 7.74
N LEU A 53 -5.15 -12.47 7.20
CA LEU A 53 -4.69 -11.86 5.95
C LEU A 53 -3.28 -11.29 6.09
N LEU A 54 -3.01 -10.59 7.18
CA LEU A 54 -1.68 -10.02 7.44
C LEU A 54 -0.62 -11.12 7.59
N ALA A 55 -0.92 -12.17 8.33
CA ALA A 55 0.01 -13.28 8.50
C ALA A 55 0.25 -14.01 7.17
N SER A 56 -0.79 -14.25 6.40
CA SER A 56 -0.70 -14.97 5.12
C SER A 56 0.03 -14.16 4.06
N SER A 57 -0.29 -12.87 3.92
CA SER A 57 0.40 -12.00 2.96
C SER A 57 1.87 -11.82 3.33
N GLY A 58 2.18 -11.72 4.61
CA GLY A 58 3.56 -11.67 5.09
C GLY A 58 4.36 -12.90 4.71
N ARG A 59 3.77 -14.10 4.85
CA ARG A 59 4.42 -15.35 4.44
C ARG A 59 4.70 -15.39 2.94
N VAL A 60 3.73 -14.98 2.12
CA VAL A 60 3.90 -14.95 0.66
C VAL A 60 5.01 -14.00 0.24
N ILE A 61 5.01 -12.78 0.78
CA ILE A 61 6.03 -11.78 0.45
C ILE A 61 7.41 -12.22 0.95
N ALA A 62 7.50 -12.76 2.16
CA ALA A 62 8.76 -13.26 2.71
C ALA A 62 9.37 -14.37 1.85
N ALA A 63 8.53 -15.28 1.34
CA ALA A 63 8.98 -16.33 0.43
C ALA A 63 9.49 -15.76 -0.90
N MET A 64 8.80 -14.75 -1.45
CA MET A 64 9.21 -14.09 -2.70
C MET A 64 10.54 -13.36 -2.57
N LEU A 65 10.81 -12.76 -1.41
CA LEU A 65 12.03 -12.00 -1.14
C LEU A 65 13.13 -12.83 -0.46
N GLU A 66 12.86 -14.09 -0.15
CA GLU A 66 13.79 -14.99 0.55
C GLU A 66 14.26 -14.41 1.89
N CYS A 67 13.34 -13.85 2.67
CA CYS A 67 13.63 -13.28 3.99
C CYS A 67 12.79 -13.96 5.08
N GLU A 68 13.15 -13.70 6.35
CA GLU A 68 12.53 -14.36 7.51
C GLU A 68 11.07 -13.99 7.71
N GLY A 69 10.71 -12.76 7.40
CA GLY A 69 9.35 -12.28 7.58
C GLY A 69 9.08 -11.01 6.80
N ALA A 70 7.80 -10.72 6.63
CA ALA A 70 7.33 -9.50 6.00
C ALA A 70 6.01 -9.07 6.61
N LEU A 71 5.75 -7.78 6.60
CA LEU A 71 4.51 -7.20 7.09
C LEU A 71 4.03 -6.12 6.12
N VAL A 72 2.79 -6.26 5.67
CA VAL A 72 2.14 -5.22 4.87
C VAL A 72 1.65 -4.12 5.80
N THR A 73 1.94 -2.87 5.46
CA THR A 73 1.55 -1.70 6.25
C THR A 73 0.73 -0.73 5.41
N SER A 74 0.15 0.27 6.06
CA SER A 74 -0.65 1.30 5.40
C SER A 74 0.18 2.32 4.60
N GLY A 75 1.51 2.31 4.75
CA GLY A 75 2.39 3.22 4.04
C GLY A 75 3.82 3.15 4.53
N CYS A 76 4.71 3.85 3.85
CA CYS A 76 6.15 3.84 4.14
C CYS A 76 6.47 4.36 5.55
N SER A 77 5.78 5.40 6.02
CA SER A 77 6.00 5.93 7.36
C SER A 77 5.69 4.90 8.44
N ALA A 78 4.58 4.18 8.30
CA ALA A 78 4.22 3.08 9.20
C ALA A 78 5.24 1.94 9.11
N ALA A 79 5.69 1.60 7.90
CA ALA A 79 6.69 0.56 7.68
C ALA A 79 8.02 0.90 8.37
N MET A 80 8.47 2.14 8.26
CA MET A 80 9.71 2.61 8.92
C MET A 80 9.60 2.55 10.43
N LEU A 81 8.47 2.97 10.99
CA LEU A 81 8.22 2.91 12.43
C LEU A 81 8.23 1.47 12.94
N LEU A 82 7.44 0.60 12.30
CA LEU A 82 7.31 -0.80 12.72
C LEU A 82 8.61 -1.57 12.52
N GLY A 83 9.35 -1.31 11.45
CA GLY A 83 10.66 -1.90 11.21
C GLY A 83 11.67 -1.51 12.28
N SER A 84 11.68 -0.24 12.66
CA SER A 84 12.55 0.26 13.74
C SER A 84 12.20 -0.38 15.08
N VAL A 85 10.92 -0.48 15.41
CA VAL A 85 10.44 -1.12 16.65
C VAL A 85 10.80 -2.61 16.64
N ALA A 86 10.66 -3.30 15.52
CA ALA A 86 11.02 -4.70 15.39
C ALA A 86 12.50 -4.94 15.65
N CYS A 87 13.37 -4.06 15.16
CA CYS A 87 14.82 -4.14 15.42
C CYS A 87 15.17 -3.89 16.88
N MET A 88 14.41 -3.03 17.58
CA MET A 88 14.64 -2.70 18.99
C MET A 88 14.07 -3.74 19.94
N ALA A 89 12.86 -4.23 19.67
CA ALA A 89 12.11 -5.12 20.54
C ALA A 89 12.35 -6.61 20.25
N GLY A 90 12.65 -6.94 18.99
CA GLY A 90 12.73 -8.34 18.57
C GLY A 90 11.43 -9.08 18.83
N THR A 91 11.49 -10.18 19.55
CA THR A 91 10.33 -10.99 19.96
C THR A 91 9.89 -10.73 21.39
N ASP A 92 10.45 -9.73 22.08
CA ASP A 92 10.15 -9.45 23.49
C ASP A 92 8.81 -8.67 23.59
N PRO A 93 7.77 -9.27 24.19
CA PRO A 93 6.47 -8.62 24.28
C PRO A 93 6.42 -7.46 25.28
N GLU A 94 7.46 -7.29 26.12
CA GLU A 94 7.53 -6.22 27.11
C GLU A 94 8.22 -4.95 26.61
N LYS A 95 8.74 -4.98 25.41
CA LYS A 95 9.41 -3.82 24.80
C LYS A 95 8.51 -3.01 23.88
#